data_190f79bcf80a653d6f9770b02ba3fdba
#
_entry.id   190f79bcf80a653d6f9770b02ba3fdba
#
_cell.length_a   1.000
_cell.length_b   1.000
_cell.length_c   1.000
_cell.angle_alpha   90.00
_cell.angle_beta   90.00
_cell.angle_gamma   90.00
#
_symmetry.space_group_name_H-M   'P 1'
#
loop_
_entity.id
_entity.type
_entity.pdbx_description
1 polymer ?
#
loop_
_entity_poly.entity_id
_entity_poly.type
_entity_poly.pdbx_seq_one_letter_code
_entity_poly.pdbx_strand_id
1 'polypeptide(L)'
;MPTDPHVEATLLHLCHALNRRRVAYLHMLYQLLPSGNTQESEFKEEHLSDELVRKVREAFHGTLIWCGGFTRSTAQTALETGRVDLIAFGRPFVANPDLVARFQHGWLLAEADRSAFYTRDGEKGYTDFPNFDPGSEADTPSWQVDDSESLPAKQVRLR
;
A
#
# COMPACT_ATOMS: atom_id res chain seq x y z
N MET A 1 -0.20 -20.67 -11.62
CA MET A 1 0.48 -21.63 -10.72
C MET A 1 -0.56 -22.15 -9.75
N PRO A 2 -0.58 -23.45 -9.39
CA PRO A 2 -1.45 -23.90 -8.31
C PRO A 2 -1.08 -23.13 -7.03
N THR A 3 -2.09 -22.67 -6.31
CA THR A 3 -1.90 -22.05 -4.99
C THR A 3 -1.28 -23.09 -4.05
N ASP A 4 -0.22 -22.70 -3.33
CA ASP A 4 0.39 -23.56 -2.31
C ASP A 4 -0.67 -23.90 -1.24
N PRO A 5 -1.06 -25.17 -1.09
CA PRO A 5 -2.07 -25.55 -0.09
C PRO A 5 -1.57 -25.38 1.35
N HIS A 6 -0.27 -25.12 1.52
CA HIS A 6 0.37 -24.98 2.83
C HIS A 6 0.82 -23.54 3.12
N VAL A 7 0.36 -22.55 2.38
CA VAL A 7 0.78 -21.14 2.51
C VAL A 7 0.66 -20.63 3.95
N GLU A 8 -0.42 -20.94 4.65
CA GLU A 8 -0.62 -20.55 6.04
C GLU A 8 0.45 -21.17 6.95
N ALA A 9 0.63 -22.48 6.88
CA ALA A 9 1.62 -23.18 7.73
C ALA A 9 3.04 -22.67 7.46
N THR A 10 3.38 -22.43 6.20
CA THR A 10 4.67 -21.89 5.78
C THR A 10 4.90 -20.48 6.34
N LEU A 11 3.92 -19.59 6.21
CA LEU A 11 4.02 -18.23 6.74
C LEU A 11 4.15 -18.21 8.26
N LEU A 12 3.35 -18.98 8.98
CA LEU A 12 3.43 -19.03 10.45
C LEU A 12 4.76 -19.62 10.92
N HIS A 13 5.26 -20.67 10.27
CA HIS A 13 6.58 -21.21 10.56
C HIS A 13 7.68 -20.15 10.36
N LEU A 14 7.61 -19.39 9.25
CA LEU A 14 8.53 -18.30 8.94
C LEU A 14 8.47 -17.21 10.02
N CYS A 15 7.27 -16.76 10.41
CA CYS A 15 7.08 -15.76 11.46
C CYS A 15 7.74 -16.17 12.77
N HIS A 16 7.52 -17.40 13.23
CA HIS A 16 8.17 -17.92 14.43
C HIS A 16 9.69 -18.03 14.30
N ALA A 17 10.19 -18.45 13.12
CA ALA A 17 11.61 -18.54 12.87
C ALA A 17 12.30 -17.16 12.86
N LEU A 18 11.64 -16.14 12.31
CA LEU A 18 12.12 -14.76 12.26
C LEU A 18 12.09 -14.10 13.66
N ASN A 19 11.08 -14.37 14.47
CA ASN A 19 11.04 -13.91 15.87
C ASN A 19 12.25 -14.41 16.67
N ARG A 20 12.57 -15.72 16.56
CA ARG A 20 13.74 -16.29 17.25
C ARG A 20 15.04 -15.60 16.82
N ARG A 21 15.12 -15.10 15.59
CA ARG A 21 16.29 -14.39 15.05
C ARG A 21 16.28 -12.89 15.34
N ARG A 22 15.21 -12.38 15.98
CA ARG A 22 15.03 -10.96 16.31
C ARG A 22 15.18 -10.06 15.10
N VAL A 23 14.54 -10.45 13.98
CA VAL A 23 14.52 -9.64 12.77
C VAL A 23 13.76 -8.35 13.06
N ALA A 24 14.26 -7.22 12.56
CA ALA A 24 13.73 -5.91 12.88
C ALA A 24 12.28 -5.71 12.40
N TYR A 25 11.98 -6.19 11.20
CA TYR A 25 10.64 -6.10 10.62
C TYR A 25 10.38 -7.25 9.65
N LEU A 26 9.11 -7.48 9.37
CA LEU A 26 8.65 -8.36 8.30
C LEU A 26 7.82 -7.53 7.32
N HIS A 27 8.26 -7.47 6.07
CA HIS A 27 7.55 -6.77 5.00
C HIS A 27 6.84 -7.81 4.12
N MET A 28 5.53 -7.71 4.02
CA MET A 28 4.69 -8.69 3.34
C MET A 28 3.82 -8.04 2.27
N LEU A 29 3.61 -8.78 1.18
CA LEU A 29 2.62 -8.43 0.18
C LEU A 29 1.24 -8.93 0.65
N TYR A 30 0.31 -7.98 0.85
CA TYR A 30 -1.07 -8.25 1.27
C TYR A 30 -1.93 -8.79 0.12
N GLN A 31 -1.66 -8.31 -1.08
CA GLN A 31 -2.38 -8.70 -2.28
C GLN A 31 -1.72 -9.93 -2.92
N LEU A 32 -2.48 -10.99 -3.12
CA LEU A 32 -2.04 -12.11 -3.93
C LEU A 32 -2.03 -11.68 -5.39
N LEU A 33 -0.85 -11.55 -5.97
CA LEU A 33 -0.73 -11.26 -7.40
C LEU A 33 -1.14 -12.50 -8.19
N PRO A 34 -2.07 -12.40 -9.14
CA PRO A 34 -2.35 -13.51 -10.05
C PRO A 34 -1.07 -13.84 -10.83
N SER A 35 -0.71 -15.10 -10.81
CA SER A 35 0.40 -15.65 -11.59
C SER A 35 0.01 -15.71 -13.06
N GLY A 36 0.57 -14.84 -13.88
CA GLY A 36 0.47 -14.96 -15.33
C GLY A 36 0.12 -13.66 -16.06
N ASN A 37 0.39 -13.65 -17.36
CA ASN A 37 0.09 -12.59 -18.33
C ASN A 37 -1.43 -12.45 -18.59
N THR A 38 -2.26 -12.37 -17.57
CA THR A 38 -3.70 -12.17 -17.71
C THR A 38 -4.01 -10.72 -17.98
N GLN A 39 -4.82 -10.49 -19.01
CA GLN A 39 -5.31 -9.15 -19.35
C GLN A 39 -6.12 -8.57 -18.19
N GLU A 40 -6.02 -7.27 -17.98
CA GLU A 40 -6.42 -6.51 -16.78
C GLU A 40 -7.89 -6.64 -16.34
N SER A 41 -8.76 -7.25 -17.14
CA SER A 41 -10.20 -7.35 -16.86
C SER A 41 -10.61 -8.48 -15.91
N GLU A 42 -9.68 -9.36 -15.50
CA GLU A 42 -9.98 -10.53 -14.66
C GLU A 42 -9.26 -10.50 -13.28
N PHE A 43 -8.66 -9.39 -12.90
CA PHE A 43 -8.04 -9.26 -11.58
C PHE A 43 -9.11 -9.20 -10.49
N LYS A 44 -9.53 -10.36 -10.01
CA LYS A 44 -10.07 -10.43 -8.66
C LYS A 44 -8.92 -10.11 -7.72
N GLU A 45 -9.03 -9.01 -7.01
CA GLU A 45 -8.10 -8.65 -5.94
C GLU A 45 -8.25 -9.70 -4.83
N GLU A 46 -7.49 -10.79 -4.93
CA GLU A 46 -7.41 -11.76 -3.86
C GLU A 46 -6.46 -11.19 -2.80
N HIS A 47 -7.02 -10.78 -1.70
CA HIS A 47 -6.26 -10.40 -0.52
C HIS A 47 -6.07 -11.62 0.39
N LEU A 48 -5.03 -11.57 1.23
CA LEU A 48 -4.92 -12.51 2.33
C LEU A 48 -6.17 -12.42 3.20
N SER A 49 -6.70 -13.56 3.63
CA SER A 49 -7.87 -13.56 4.50
C SER A 49 -7.58 -12.83 5.81
N ASP A 50 -8.58 -12.17 6.37
CA ASP A 50 -8.49 -11.49 7.67
C ASP A 50 -7.99 -12.41 8.78
N GLU A 51 -8.37 -13.69 8.71
CA GLU A 51 -7.94 -14.70 9.66
C GLU A 51 -6.43 -14.98 9.54
N LEU A 52 -5.91 -15.08 8.32
CA LEU A 52 -4.47 -15.27 8.11
C LEU A 52 -3.67 -14.04 8.54
N VAL A 53 -4.18 -12.84 8.27
CA VAL A 53 -3.58 -11.58 8.75
C VAL A 53 -3.47 -11.56 10.27
N ARG A 54 -4.54 -11.95 10.97
CA ARG A 54 -4.57 -12.04 12.43
C ARG A 54 -3.54 -13.05 12.95
N LYS A 55 -3.51 -14.24 12.38
CA LYS A 55 -2.54 -15.29 12.74
C LYS A 55 -1.09 -14.85 12.52
N VAL A 56 -0.79 -14.16 11.43
CA VAL A 56 0.54 -13.61 11.17
C VAL A 56 0.92 -12.58 12.24
N ARG A 57 -0.02 -11.67 12.62
CA ARG A 57 0.24 -10.70 13.68
C ARG A 57 0.51 -11.36 15.03
N GLU A 58 -0.24 -12.41 15.36
CA GLU A 58 -0.02 -13.18 16.59
C GLU A 58 1.31 -13.94 16.58
N ALA A 59 1.70 -14.45 15.41
CA ALA A 59 2.92 -15.23 15.26
C ALA A 59 4.20 -14.37 15.16
N PHE A 60 4.11 -13.12 14.68
CA PHE A 60 5.26 -12.22 14.55
C PHE A 60 5.11 -10.99 15.45
N HIS A 61 6.03 -10.82 16.40
CA HIS A 61 5.95 -9.78 17.42
C HIS A 61 6.72 -8.50 17.08
N GLY A 62 7.52 -8.51 16.00
CA GLY A 62 8.23 -7.33 15.49
C GLY A 62 7.34 -6.42 14.64
N THR A 63 7.96 -5.44 14.00
CA THR A 63 7.26 -4.52 13.10
C THR A 63 6.77 -5.23 11.86
N LEU A 64 5.46 -5.17 11.60
CA LEU A 64 4.84 -5.66 10.37
C LEU A 64 4.61 -4.50 9.41
N ILE A 65 5.12 -4.66 8.20
CA ILE A 65 4.90 -3.75 7.08
C ILE A 65 4.11 -4.48 6.01
N TRP A 66 2.98 -3.92 5.61
CA TRP A 66 2.16 -4.50 4.55
C TRP A 66 2.21 -3.60 3.31
N CYS A 67 2.20 -4.21 2.12
CA CYS A 67 2.05 -3.52 0.85
C CYS A 67 1.07 -4.27 -0.06
N GLY A 68 0.62 -3.60 -1.12
CA GLY A 68 -0.27 -4.18 -2.12
C GLY A 68 -1.69 -3.62 -2.10
N GLY A 69 -2.02 -2.79 -3.09
CA GLY A 69 -3.38 -2.32 -3.34
C GLY A 69 -3.99 -1.34 -2.32
N PHE A 70 -3.25 -0.90 -1.32
CA PHE A 70 -3.79 0.04 -0.33
C PHE A 70 -4.05 1.41 -0.92
N THR A 71 -5.23 1.94 -0.61
CA THR A 71 -5.57 3.37 -0.72
C THR A 71 -5.27 4.05 0.62
N ARG A 72 -5.37 5.39 0.67
CA ARG A 72 -5.26 6.14 1.94
C ARG A 72 -6.23 5.61 3.00
N SER A 73 -7.50 5.45 2.63
CA SER A 73 -8.56 5.01 3.57
C SER A 73 -8.36 3.58 4.05
N THR A 74 -8.06 2.64 3.15
CA THR A 74 -7.84 1.24 3.53
C THR A 74 -6.57 1.06 4.35
N ALA A 75 -5.52 1.85 4.08
CA ALA A 75 -4.30 1.87 4.87
C ALA A 75 -4.57 2.38 6.30
N GLN A 76 -5.33 3.47 6.44
CA GLN A 76 -5.73 3.99 7.74
C GLN A 76 -6.51 2.97 8.55
N THR A 77 -7.52 2.33 7.93
CA THR A 77 -8.30 1.26 8.58
C THR A 77 -7.40 0.10 9.03
N ALA A 78 -6.46 -0.34 8.19
CA ALA A 78 -5.54 -1.42 8.55
C ALA A 78 -4.66 -1.07 9.74
N LEU A 79 -4.14 0.16 9.81
CA LEU A 79 -3.36 0.65 10.95
C LEU A 79 -4.20 0.76 12.24
N GLU A 80 -5.43 1.27 12.15
CA GLU A 80 -6.33 1.43 13.29
C GLU A 80 -6.74 0.08 13.92
N THR A 81 -6.77 -0.99 13.13
CA THR A 81 -7.04 -2.34 13.66
C THR A 81 -5.89 -2.92 14.48
N GLY A 82 -4.70 -2.31 14.46
CA GLY A 82 -3.49 -2.82 15.11
C GLY A 82 -2.93 -4.12 14.51
N ARG A 83 -3.44 -4.55 13.36
CA ARG A 83 -2.98 -5.77 12.67
C ARG A 83 -1.64 -5.57 11.95
N VAL A 84 -1.28 -4.34 11.68
CA VAL A 84 -0.08 -3.92 10.96
C VAL A 84 0.46 -2.64 11.59
N ASP A 85 1.77 -2.45 11.53
CA ASP A 85 2.41 -1.28 12.11
C ASP A 85 2.67 -0.19 11.05
N LEU A 86 2.95 -0.60 9.80
CA LEU A 86 3.26 0.31 8.69
C LEU A 86 2.65 -0.21 7.39
N ILE A 87 2.30 0.72 6.49
CA ILE A 87 1.88 0.42 5.12
C ILE A 87 2.91 0.99 4.13
N ALA A 88 3.33 0.16 3.19
CA ALA A 88 4.22 0.58 2.12
C ALA A 88 3.43 0.78 0.81
N PHE A 89 3.72 1.87 0.14
CA PHE A 89 3.14 2.24 -1.14
C PHE A 89 4.22 2.22 -2.23
N GLY A 90 3.99 1.47 -3.31
CA GLY A 90 4.89 1.44 -4.48
C GLY A 90 4.36 2.33 -5.60
N ARG A 91 3.40 1.83 -6.37
CA ARG A 91 2.85 2.52 -7.55
C ARG A 91 2.40 3.97 -7.30
N PRO A 92 1.69 4.29 -6.21
CA PRO A 92 1.35 5.67 -5.92
C PRO A 92 2.56 6.60 -5.79
N PHE A 93 3.68 6.12 -5.25
CA PHE A 93 4.91 6.91 -5.12
C PHE A 93 5.60 7.19 -6.45
N VAL A 94 5.38 6.36 -7.49
CA VAL A 94 5.98 6.60 -8.81
C VAL A 94 5.51 7.94 -9.37
N ALA A 95 4.20 8.21 -9.33
CA ALA A 95 3.61 9.43 -9.88
C ALA A 95 3.49 10.59 -8.86
N ASN A 96 3.71 10.31 -7.59
CA ASN A 96 3.53 11.30 -6.53
C ASN A 96 4.76 11.30 -5.61
N PRO A 97 5.85 12.00 -5.95
CA PRO A 97 7.05 12.04 -5.12
C PRO A 97 6.76 12.62 -3.72
N ASP A 98 5.72 13.42 -3.59
CA ASP A 98 5.20 14.04 -2.38
C ASP A 98 3.98 13.29 -1.79
N LEU A 99 3.83 11.98 -2.06
CA LEU A 99 2.66 11.18 -1.67
C LEU A 99 2.27 11.34 -0.20
N VAL A 100 3.24 11.44 0.70
CA VAL A 100 2.98 11.61 2.14
C VAL A 100 2.25 12.93 2.40
N ALA A 101 2.71 14.03 1.79
CA ALA A 101 2.05 15.33 1.90
C ALA A 101 0.65 15.29 1.27
N ARG A 102 0.49 14.66 0.11
CA ARG A 102 -0.82 14.49 -0.54
C ARG A 102 -1.78 13.72 0.38
N PHE A 103 -1.35 12.65 1.00
CA PHE A 103 -2.17 11.93 1.98
C PHE A 103 -2.50 12.77 3.21
N GLN A 104 -1.52 13.53 3.73
CA GLN A 104 -1.70 14.36 4.91
C GLN A 104 -2.74 15.46 4.68
N HIS A 105 -2.66 16.12 3.52
CA HIS A 105 -3.50 17.27 3.19
C HIS A 105 -4.78 16.89 2.40
N GLY A 106 -4.94 15.63 2.02
CA GLY A 106 -6.06 15.20 1.21
C GLY A 106 -5.99 15.69 -0.24
N TRP A 107 -4.80 15.99 -0.74
CA TRP A 107 -4.60 16.42 -2.12
C TRP A 107 -4.83 15.29 -3.11
N LEU A 108 -5.16 15.65 -4.35
CA LEU A 108 -5.34 14.68 -5.42
C LEU A 108 -4.03 13.93 -5.73
N LEU A 109 -4.19 12.66 -6.04
CA LEU A 109 -3.08 11.87 -6.54
C LEU A 109 -2.99 12.00 -8.06
N ALA A 110 -1.79 12.22 -8.57
CA ALA A 110 -1.52 12.05 -9.98
C ALA A 110 -1.57 10.56 -10.34
N GLU A 111 -2.23 10.25 -11.44
CA GLU A 111 -2.25 8.91 -11.99
C GLU A 111 -1.00 8.70 -12.86
N ALA A 112 -0.29 7.61 -12.61
CA ALA A 112 0.82 7.22 -13.46
C ALA A 112 0.34 6.26 -14.55
N ASP A 113 0.75 6.53 -15.78
CA ASP A 113 0.62 5.55 -16.84
C ASP A 113 1.45 4.30 -16.49
N ARG A 114 0.80 3.15 -16.46
CA ARG A 114 1.45 1.86 -16.17
C ARG A 114 2.58 1.54 -17.15
N SER A 115 2.51 2.04 -18.38
CA SER A 115 3.58 1.89 -19.36
C SER A 115 4.87 2.61 -18.96
N ALA A 116 4.77 3.61 -18.09
CA ALA A 116 5.90 4.34 -17.53
C ALA A 116 6.57 3.64 -16.34
N PHE A 117 5.96 2.53 -15.81
CA PHE A 117 6.53 1.82 -14.69
C PHE A 117 7.67 0.91 -15.11
N TYR A 118 8.78 0.98 -14.38
CA TYR A 118 9.93 0.09 -14.55
C TYR A 118 10.52 0.09 -15.98
N THR A 119 10.42 1.22 -16.66
CA THR A 119 11.02 1.40 -17.99
C THR A 119 12.54 1.40 -17.90
N ARG A 120 13.20 1.20 -19.06
CA ARG A 120 14.66 1.32 -19.18
C ARG A 120 15.07 2.66 -19.81
N ASP A 121 14.15 3.61 -19.85
CA ASP A 121 14.31 4.89 -20.57
C ASP A 121 14.95 5.99 -19.70
N GLY A 122 15.84 5.60 -18.78
CA GLY A 122 16.58 6.55 -17.93
C GLY A 122 15.70 7.17 -16.86
N GLU A 123 15.55 8.49 -16.87
CA GLU A 123 14.85 9.27 -15.85
C GLU A 123 13.32 9.20 -15.98
N LYS A 124 12.84 8.88 -17.20
CA LYS A 124 11.43 8.88 -17.52
C LYS A 124 10.65 7.87 -16.68
N GLY A 125 9.62 8.34 -16.01
CA GLY A 125 8.78 7.54 -15.12
C GLY A 125 9.39 7.28 -13.73
N TYR A 126 10.56 7.89 -13.42
CA TYR A 126 11.21 7.74 -12.12
C TYR A 126 11.39 9.07 -11.37
N THR A 127 11.81 10.12 -12.08
CA THR A 127 12.17 11.41 -11.45
C THR A 127 11.51 12.61 -12.11
N ASP A 128 10.67 12.41 -13.10
CA ASP A 128 10.05 13.43 -13.94
C ASP A 128 8.62 13.81 -13.51
N PHE A 129 8.08 13.18 -12.46
CA PHE A 129 6.78 13.56 -11.94
C PHE A 129 6.88 14.79 -11.02
N PRO A 130 5.99 15.79 -11.21
CA PRO A 130 6.01 16.99 -10.40
C PRO A 130 5.39 16.76 -9.00
N ASN A 131 5.81 17.56 -8.05
CA ASN A 131 5.08 17.72 -6.79
C ASN A 131 3.74 18.40 -7.04
N PHE A 132 2.82 18.26 -6.08
CA PHE A 132 1.54 18.96 -6.09
C PHE A 132 1.77 20.49 -6.07
N ASP A 133 1.08 21.20 -6.97
CA ASP A 133 1.06 22.66 -7.01
C ASP A 133 -0.39 23.15 -6.84
N PRO A 134 -0.74 23.73 -5.68
CA PRO A 134 -2.11 24.22 -5.43
C PRO A 134 -2.55 25.36 -6.35
N GLY A 135 -1.62 25.97 -7.10
CA GLY A 135 -1.91 27.00 -8.10
C GLY A 135 -2.07 26.48 -9.53
N SER A 136 -1.83 25.19 -9.76
CA SER A 136 -1.93 24.57 -11.07
C SER A 136 -3.37 24.22 -11.41
N GLU A 137 -3.83 24.63 -12.61
CA GLU A 137 -5.14 24.20 -13.12
C GLU A 137 -5.26 22.67 -13.27
N ALA A 138 -4.14 21.98 -13.47
CA ALA A 138 -4.09 20.53 -13.61
C ALA A 138 -4.41 19.80 -12.29
N ASP A 139 -4.16 20.44 -11.15
CA ASP A 139 -4.42 19.90 -9.82
C ASP A 139 -5.78 20.34 -9.25
N THR A 140 -6.58 21.09 -10.04
CA THR A 140 -7.93 21.49 -9.65
C THR A 140 -8.91 20.38 -10.02
N PRO A 141 -9.66 19.81 -9.06
CA PRO A 141 -10.62 18.75 -9.36
C PRO A 141 -11.69 19.24 -10.34
N SER A 142 -11.93 18.51 -11.43
CA SER A 142 -13.02 18.77 -12.36
C SER A 142 -14.42 18.44 -11.80
N TRP A 143 -14.48 17.93 -10.54
CA TRP A 143 -15.71 17.62 -9.81
C TRP A 143 -15.59 18.17 -8.39
N GLN A 144 -16.59 18.90 -7.97
CA GLN A 144 -16.69 19.38 -6.61
C GLN A 144 -16.88 18.17 -5.68
N VAL A 145 -15.97 18.00 -4.74
CA VAL A 145 -16.14 17.06 -3.63
C VAL A 145 -17.34 17.54 -2.83
N ASP A 146 -18.29 16.65 -2.62
CA ASP A 146 -19.37 16.88 -1.66
C ASP A 146 -18.74 17.03 -0.27
N ASP A 147 -18.79 18.22 0.29
CA ASP A 147 -18.17 18.63 1.56
C ASP A 147 -18.75 17.92 2.80
N SER A 148 -19.51 16.83 2.62
CA SER A 148 -20.22 16.16 3.72
C SER A 148 -19.39 15.16 4.53
N GLU A 149 -18.13 14.88 4.16
CA GLU A 149 -17.22 14.02 4.95
C GLU A 149 -15.94 14.73 5.38
N SER A 150 -16.04 15.84 6.07
CA SER A 150 -14.94 16.39 6.84
C SER A 150 -14.75 15.56 8.12
N LEU A 151 -13.89 14.55 8.06
CA LEU A 151 -13.45 13.84 9.25
C LEU A 151 -12.60 14.75 10.13
N PRO A 152 -12.82 14.78 11.46
CA PRO A 152 -12.06 15.63 12.37
C PRO A 152 -10.60 15.22 12.37
N ALA A 153 -9.72 16.20 12.22
CA ALA A 153 -8.27 16.02 12.30
C ALA A 153 -7.87 15.47 13.68
N LYS A 154 -7.77 14.15 13.79
CA LYS A 154 -7.10 13.52 14.94
C LYS A 154 -5.59 13.56 14.69
N GLN A 155 -4.90 14.27 15.56
CA GLN A 155 -3.45 14.39 15.60
C GLN A 155 -2.80 13.00 15.59
N VAL A 156 -2.11 12.68 14.50
CA VAL A 156 -1.19 11.54 14.46
C VAL A 156 0.03 11.94 15.26
N ARG A 157 0.17 11.43 16.47
CA ARG A 157 1.43 11.53 17.22
C ARG A 157 2.40 10.52 16.63
N LEU A 158 3.42 11.02 15.96
CA LEU A 158 4.62 10.24 15.65
C LEU A 158 5.33 9.93 16.99
N ARG A 159 5.56 8.65 17.22
CA ARG A 159 6.49 8.18 18.26
C ARG A 159 7.79 7.78 17.61
#